data_56b58ef8c2403c53e35c46611dc476a2
#
_entry.id   56b58ef8c2403c53e35c46611dc476a2
#
_cell.length_a   1.000
_cell.length_b   1.000
_cell.length_c   1.000
_cell.angle_alpha   90.00
_cell.angle_beta   90.00
_cell.angle_gamma   90.00
#
_symmetry.space_group_name_H-M   'P 1'
#
loop_
_entity.id
_entity.type
_entity.pdbx_description
1 polymer ?
#
loop_
_entity_poly.entity_id
_entity_poly.type
_entity_poly.pdbx_seq_one_letter_code
_entity_poly.pdbx_strand_id
1 'polypeptide(L)'
;MKAAIKYIVGTTWQPLLKKYLSKTRRYSYKNVHLQIPSSVFHPGFFFSTHLLLRQVKKLSLQDKKFLELGAGSGLISIYASQQGAVVTATDINPVAVKWLHENCRNNNVRIKIIESDVFEGLTHRLFDIIAINPPYYKRSPQSAADYGWFCGENGEYFAKLFGGLKNYIHQETIVLMILCDGCDIEMVKTQALEQNFDMKTFYTRQNVLEKNFIYSIQKKQ
;
A
#
# COMPACT_ATOMS: atom_id res chain seq x y z
N MET A 1 -11.11 21.04 19.11
CA MET A 1 -11.52 19.65 19.35
C MET A 1 -10.61 18.63 18.64
N LYS A 2 -10.38 18.69 17.29
CA LYS A 2 -9.47 17.76 16.57
C LYS A 2 -8.04 17.78 17.10
N ALA A 3 -7.45 18.94 17.42
CA ALA A 3 -6.10 19.05 17.95
C ALA A 3 -5.95 18.38 19.33
N ALA A 4 -6.92 18.57 20.22
CA ALA A 4 -6.94 17.92 21.54
C ALA A 4 -7.04 16.39 21.42
N ILE A 5 -7.87 15.89 20.50
CA ILE A 5 -7.97 14.44 20.23
C ILE A 5 -6.66 13.89 19.66
N LYS A 6 -6.03 14.58 18.70
CA LYS A 6 -4.70 14.21 18.18
C LYS A 6 -3.64 14.19 19.28
N TYR A 7 -3.66 15.16 20.20
CA TYR A 7 -2.74 15.22 21.34
C TYR A 7 -2.93 14.04 22.29
N ILE A 8 -4.17 13.76 22.72
CA ILE A 8 -4.49 12.63 23.61
C ILE A 8 -4.13 11.30 22.96
N VAL A 9 -4.46 11.11 21.68
CA VAL A 9 -4.07 9.92 20.92
C VAL A 9 -2.55 9.81 20.83
N GLY A 10 -1.83 10.92 20.62
CA GLY A 10 -0.37 10.94 20.55
C GLY A 10 0.31 10.60 21.88
N THR A 11 -0.20 11.10 23.00
CA THR A 11 0.47 10.96 24.29
C THR A 11 0.12 9.67 25.05
N THR A 12 -1.11 9.18 24.92
CA THR A 12 -1.57 8.00 25.67
C THR A 12 -1.64 6.72 24.84
N TRP A 13 -2.14 6.79 23.62
CA TRP A 13 -2.32 5.62 22.75
C TRP A 13 -1.05 5.21 21.99
N GLN A 14 -0.21 6.15 21.58
CA GLN A 14 1.01 5.80 20.83
C GLN A 14 1.96 4.89 21.60
N PRO A 15 2.27 5.11 22.91
CA PRO A 15 3.14 4.19 23.64
C PRO A 15 2.53 2.79 23.79
N LEU A 16 1.22 2.71 24.07
CA LEU A 16 0.50 1.45 24.19
C LEU A 16 0.45 0.71 22.85
N LEU A 17 0.19 1.44 21.76
CA LEU A 17 0.19 0.91 20.41
C LEU A 17 1.58 0.41 20.00
N LYS A 18 2.65 1.18 20.28
CA LYS A 18 4.03 0.74 20.05
C LYS A 18 4.35 -0.53 20.81
N LYS A 19 3.99 -0.62 22.09
CA LYS A 19 4.17 -1.84 22.91
C LYS A 19 3.34 -3.00 22.37
N TYR A 20 2.11 -2.76 21.91
CA TYR A 20 1.29 -3.80 21.28
C TYR A 20 1.91 -4.30 19.97
N LEU A 21 2.35 -3.39 19.11
CA LEU A 21 2.95 -3.68 17.80
C LEU A 21 4.40 -4.19 17.90
N SER A 22 5.03 -4.20 19.08
CA SER A 22 6.39 -4.73 19.26
C SER A 22 6.50 -6.26 19.15
N LYS A 23 5.36 -6.96 19.03
CA LYS A 23 5.30 -8.42 18.87
C LYS A 23 4.49 -8.78 17.63
N THR A 24 4.75 -9.96 17.07
CA THR A 24 3.90 -10.51 16.01
C THR A 24 2.46 -10.63 16.48
N ARG A 25 1.52 -10.17 15.65
CA ARG A 25 0.08 -10.18 15.95
C ARG A 25 -0.70 -10.98 14.92
N ARG A 26 -1.73 -11.68 15.40
CA ARG A 26 -2.74 -12.27 14.52
C ARG A 26 -3.79 -11.21 14.19
N TYR A 27 -4.19 -11.17 12.95
CA TYR A 27 -5.23 -10.29 12.45
C TYR A 27 -6.11 -11.05 11.47
N SER A 28 -7.42 -10.86 11.54
CA SER A 28 -8.35 -11.47 10.61
C SER A 28 -9.30 -10.43 10.04
N TYR A 29 -9.50 -10.50 8.75
CA TYR A 29 -10.49 -9.70 8.04
C TYR A 29 -11.29 -10.59 7.10
N LYS A 30 -12.56 -10.86 7.45
CA LYS A 30 -13.39 -11.88 6.79
C LYS A 30 -12.64 -13.23 6.74
N ASN A 31 -12.43 -13.78 5.55
CA ASN A 31 -11.75 -15.05 5.34
C ASN A 31 -10.23 -14.92 5.15
N VAL A 32 -9.66 -13.73 5.38
CA VAL A 32 -8.21 -13.50 5.32
C VAL A 32 -7.63 -13.52 6.74
N HIS A 33 -6.69 -14.41 6.99
CA HIS A 33 -6.01 -14.60 8.27
C HIS A 33 -4.53 -14.26 8.14
N LEU A 34 -4.04 -13.32 8.93
CA LEU A 34 -2.69 -12.79 8.83
C LEU A 34 -1.92 -12.96 10.14
N GLN A 35 -0.64 -13.19 10.03
CA GLN A 35 0.35 -12.98 11.06
C GLN A 35 1.21 -11.78 10.66
N ILE A 36 1.30 -10.78 11.52
CA ILE A 36 1.92 -9.49 11.23
C ILE A 36 3.04 -9.24 12.23
N PRO A 37 4.31 -9.30 11.79
CA PRO A 37 5.46 -9.00 12.65
C PRO A 37 5.56 -7.51 12.97
N SER A 38 6.32 -7.18 14.00
CA SER A 38 6.46 -5.81 14.51
C SER A 38 7.04 -4.80 13.52
N SER A 39 7.83 -5.28 12.55
CA SER A 39 8.46 -4.44 11.52
C SER A 39 7.62 -4.28 10.25
N VAL A 40 6.38 -4.77 10.25
CA VAL A 40 5.47 -4.70 9.10
C VAL A 40 4.23 -3.88 9.46
N PHE A 41 3.81 -3.04 8.53
CA PHE A 41 2.62 -2.20 8.67
C PHE A 41 1.38 -3.04 9.01
N HIS A 42 0.67 -2.66 10.07
CA HIS A 42 -0.46 -3.43 10.57
C HIS A 42 -1.80 -2.88 10.04
N PRO A 43 -2.49 -3.57 9.12
CA PRO A 43 -3.67 -3.04 8.44
C PRO A 43 -4.86 -2.75 9.37
N GLY A 44 -4.94 -3.40 10.53
CA GLY A 44 -6.02 -3.19 11.50
C GLY A 44 -5.95 -1.87 12.26
N PHE A 45 -4.80 -1.19 12.28
CA PHE A 45 -4.62 0.09 12.99
C PHE A 45 -4.62 1.29 12.05
N PHE A 46 -4.55 1.04 10.73
CA PHE A 46 -4.48 2.10 9.73
C PHE A 46 -5.61 1.97 8.74
N PHE A 47 -6.37 3.03 8.64
CA PHE A 47 -7.60 3.06 7.88
C PHE A 47 -7.38 2.96 6.36
N SER A 48 -6.20 3.40 5.90
CA SER A 48 -5.84 3.43 4.48
C SER A 48 -5.98 2.08 3.78
N THR A 49 -5.40 1.01 4.34
CA THR A 49 -5.46 -0.33 3.73
C THR A 49 -6.90 -0.81 3.53
N HIS A 50 -7.78 -0.59 4.52
CA HIS A 50 -9.19 -0.97 4.41
C HIS A 50 -9.96 -0.14 3.39
N LEU A 51 -9.64 1.15 3.25
CA LEU A 51 -10.25 1.99 2.24
C LEU A 51 -9.86 1.56 0.82
N LEU A 52 -8.55 1.29 0.61
CA LEU A 52 -8.07 0.80 -0.67
C LEU A 52 -8.69 -0.55 -1.00
N LEU A 53 -8.68 -1.51 -0.06
CA LEU A 53 -9.33 -2.81 -0.22
C LEU A 53 -10.82 -2.67 -0.56
N ARG A 54 -11.53 -1.71 0.04
CA ARG A 54 -12.96 -1.47 -0.27
C ARG A 54 -13.17 -1.05 -1.72
N GLN A 55 -12.24 -0.31 -2.32
CA GLN A 55 -12.35 0.03 -3.74
C GLN A 55 -11.95 -1.15 -4.63
N VAL A 56 -10.88 -1.87 -4.29
CA VAL A 56 -10.47 -3.10 -4.99
C VAL A 56 -11.63 -4.12 -5.03
N LYS A 57 -12.41 -4.23 -3.96
CA LYS A 57 -13.60 -5.11 -3.89
C LYS A 57 -14.71 -4.79 -4.90
N LYS A 58 -14.72 -3.60 -5.45
CA LYS A 58 -15.72 -3.19 -6.44
C LYS A 58 -15.30 -3.53 -7.87
N LEU A 59 -14.04 -3.96 -8.05
CA LEU A 59 -13.50 -4.31 -9.36
C LEU A 59 -13.77 -5.79 -9.69
N SER A 60 -13.87 -6.10 -10.97
CA SER A 60 -13.86 -7.49 -11.45
C SER A 60 -12.44 -8.02 -11.35
N LEU A 61 -12.20 -9.00 -10.48
CA LEU A 61 -10.86 -9.52 -10.17
C LEU A 61 -10.57 -10.85 -10.84
N GLN A 62 -11.60 -11.61 -11.25
CA GLN A 62 -11.44 -12.92 -11.87
C GLN A 62 -10.54 -12.83 -13.10
N ASP A 63 -9.49 -13.65 -13.13
CA ASP A 63 -8.46 -13.77 -14.20
C ASP A 63 -7.65 -12.49 -14.47
N LYS A 64 -7.82 -11.43 -13.67
CA LYS A 64 -7.07 -10.17 -13.82
C LYS A 64 -5.65 -10.31 -13.29
N LYS A 65 -4.68 -9.80 -14.03
CA LYS A 65 -3.29 -9.62 -13.58
C LYS A 65 -3.24 -8.46 -12.60
N PHE A 66 -3.09 -8.79 -11.33
CA PHE A 66 -3.11 -7.83 -10.22
C PHE A 66 -1.71 -7.62 -9.66
N LEU A 67 -1.31 -6.37 -9.46
CA LEU A 67 -0.07 -6.01 -8.76
C LEU A 67 -0.41 -5.23 -7.49
N GLU A 68 0.16 -5.64 -6.36
CA GLU A 68 0.23 -4.81 -5.15
C GLU A 68 1.69 -4.39 -4.93
N LEU A 69 1.94 -3.08 -4.90
CA LEU A 69 3.24 -2.51 -4.54
C LEU A 69 3.26 -2.17 -3.05
N GLY A 70 4.26 -2.69 -2.33
CA GLY A 70 4.33 -2.54 -0.87
C GLY A 70 3.25 -3.35 -0.16
N ALA A 71 3.16 -4.65 -0.43
CA ALA A 71 2.07 -5.51 0.05
C ALA A 71 2.05 -5.71 1.58
N GLY A 72 3.17 -5.50 2.25
CA GLY A 72 3.27 -5.66 3.71
C GLY A 72 2.83 -7.05 4.17
N SER A 73 1.76 -7.10 4.95
CA SER A 73 1.17 -8.36 5.44
C SER A 73 0.33 -9.12 4.41
N GLY A 74 0.00 -8.50 3.25
CA GLY A 74 -0.68 -9.14 2.13
C GLY A 74 -2.20 -9.12 2.18
N LEU A 75 -2.83 -8.25 2.96
CA LEU A 75 -4.29 -8.23 3.09
C LEU A 75 -5.00 -8.08 1.73
N ILE A 76 -4.56 -7.14 0.91
CA ILE A 76 -5.20 -6.87 -0.40
C ILE A 76 -4.84 -7.96 -1.40
N SER A 77 -3.56 -8.37 -1.46
CA SER A 77 -3.06 -9.44 -2.34
C SER A 77 -3.77 -10.77 -2.10
N ILE A 78 -3.88 -11.19 -0.84
CA ILE A 78 -4.54 -12.45 -0.48
C ILE A 78 -6.03 -12.37 -0.83
N TYR A 79 -6.69 -11.24 -0.50
CA TYR A 79 -8.07 -11.05 -0.90
C TYR A 79 -8.24 -11.12 -2.43
N ALA A 80 -7.41 -10.42 -3.20
CA ALA A 80 -7.51 -10.42 -4.66
C ALA A 80 -7.32 -11.84 -5.23
N SER A 81 -6.36 -12.61 -4.70
CA SER A 81 -6.13 -13.99 -5.11
C SER A 81 -7.33 -14.90 -4.77
N GLN A 82 -7.96 -14.72 -3.61
CA GLN A 82 -9.19 -15.45 -3.24
C GLN A 82 -10.39 -15.11 -4.17
N GLN A 83 -10.34 -13.97 -4.86
CA GLN A 83 -11.35 -13.57 -5.85
C GLN A 83 -10.94 -13.93 -7.29
N GLY A 84 -9.95 -14.81 -7.46
CA GLY A 84 -9.54 -15.33 -8.77
C GLY A 84 -8.55 -14.47 -9.54
N ALA A 85 -7.97 -13.43 -8.96
CA ALA A 85 -6.91 -12.64 -9.61
C ALA A 85 -5.58 -13.42 -9.69
N VAL A 86 -4.82 -13.20 -10.76
CA VAL A 86 -3.43 -13.64 -10.92
C VAL A 86 -2.52 -12.60 -10.27
N VAL A 87 -2.20 -12.80 -9.00
CA VAL A 87 -1.55 -11.78 -8.16
C VAL A 87 -0.03 -11.85 -8.22
N THR A 88 0.59 -10.67 -8.38
CA THR A 88 1.99 -10.39 -8.04
C THR A 88 1.99 -9.39 -6.89
N ALA A 89 2.79 -9.63 -5.87
CA ALA A 89 2.94 -8.75 -4.72
C ALA A 89 4.41 -8.44 -4.49
N THR A 90 4.74 -7.18 -4.24
CA THR A 90 6.11 -6.76 -3.96
C THR A 90 6.20 -6.08 -2.61
N ASP A 91 7.34 -6.21 -1.97
CA ASP A 91 7.73 -5.41 -0.80
C ASP A 91 9.25 -5.29 -0.75
N ILE A 92 9.76 -4.15 -0.29
CA ILE A 92 11.19 -3.93 -0.09
C ILE A 92 11.68 -4.54 1.22
N ASN A 93 10.78 -4.74 2.20
CA ASN A 93 11.12 -5.28 3.50
C ASN A 93 11.19 -6.82 3.45
N PRO A 94 12.37 -7.44 3.60
CA PRO A 94 12.50 -8.91 3.56
C PRO A 94 11.68 -9.62 4.64
N VAL A 95 11.43 -8.95 5.78
CA VAL A 95 10.56 -9.52 6.82
C VAL A 95 9.10 -9.54 6.34
N ALA A 96 8.64 -8.50 5.65
CA ALA A 96 7.31 -8.50 5.03
C ALA A 96 7.18 -9.60 3.99
N VAL A 97 8.16 -9.75 3.09
CA VAL A 97 8.22 -10.80 2.07
C VAL A 97 8.13 -12.19 2.70
N LYS A 98 8.93 -12.48 3.72
CA LYS A 98 8.89 -13.75 4.46
C LYS A 98 7.50 -14.04 5.02
N TRP A 99 6.91 -13.08 5.73
CA TRP A 99 5.61 -13.29 6.36
C TRP A 99 4.46 -13.29 5.36
N LEU A 100 4.59 -12.60 4.23
CA LEU A 100 3.63 -12.68 3.14
C LEU A 100 3.56 -14.12 2.57
N HIS A 101 4.70 -14.81 2.41
CA HIS A 101 4.73 -16.23 2.04
C HIS A 101 3.97 -17.11 3.06
N GLU A 102 4.22 -16.91 4.37
CA GLU A 102 3.50 -17.65 5.42
C GLU A 102 2.00 -17.35 5.40
N ASN A 103 1.62 -16.08 5.25
CA ASN A 103 0.22 -15.68 5.17
C ASN A 103 -0.48 -16.26 3.94
N CYS A 104 0.20 -16.36 2.80
CA CYS A 104 -0.35 -17.02 1.60
C CYS A 104 -0.61 -18.51 1.86
N ARG A 105 0.32 -19.22 2.51
CA ARG A 105 0.12 -20.64 2.90
C ARG A 105 -1.09 -20.79 3.82
N ASN A 106 -1.18 -19.96 4.87
CA ASN A 106 -2.26 -20.00 5.85
C ASN A 106 -3.64 -19.70 5.26
N ASN A 107 -3.69 -19.02 4.10
CA ASN A 107 -4.92 -18.69 3.39
C ASN A 107 -5.16 -19.55 2.14
N ASN A 108 -4.31 -20.56 1.89
CA ASN A 108 -4.39 -21.45 0.73
C ASN A 108 -4.44 -20.71 -0.62
N VAL A 109 -3.67 -19.62 -0.77
CA VAL A 109 -3.58 -18.86 -2.01
C VAL A 109 -2.19 -18.93 -2.64
N ARG A 110 -2.12 -18.76 -3.97
CA ARG A 110 -0.88 -18.70 -4.74
C ARG A 110 -0.67 -17.29 -5.25
N ILE A 111 0.41 -16.65 -4.81
CA ILE A 111 0.79 -15.28 -5.17
C ILE A 111 2.26 -15.29 -5.57
N LYS A 112 2.62 -14.63 -6.68
CA LYS A 112 4.02 -14.37 -7.02
C LYS A 112 4.52 -13.26 -6.10
N ILE A 113 5.40 -13.58 -5.14
CA ILE A 113 5.95 -12.64 -4.18
C ILE A 113 7.38 -12.31 -4.61
N ILE A 114 7.74 -11.02 -4.60
CA ILE A 114 9.03 -10.53 -5.05
C ILE A 114 9.54 -9.49 -4.04
N GLU A 115 10.76 -9.68 -3.53
CA GLU A 115 11.46 -8.63 -2.82
C GLU A 115 11.91 -7.57 -3.83
N SER A 116 11.44 -6.34 -3.69
CA SER A 116 11.64 -5.30 -4.70
C SER A 116 11.48 -3.90 -4.12
N ASP A 117 12.41 -3.01 -4.43
CA ASP A 117 12.20 -1.57 -4.30
C ASP A 117 11.37 -1.10 -5.50
N VAL A 118 10.09 -0.86 -5.24
CA VAL A 118 9.05 -0.56 -6.23
C VAL A 118 9.04 -1.62 -7.35
N PHE A 119 9.71 -1.38 -8.48
CA PHE A 119 9.71 -2.25 -9.67
C PHE A 119 11.05 -2.94 -9.93
N GLU A 120 12.12 -2.66 -9.17
CA GLU A 120 13.48 -3.12 -9.50
C GLU A 120 13.61 -4.64 -9.66
N GLY A 121 12.86 -5.41 -8.87
CA GLY A 121 12.84 -6.87 -8.94
C GLY A 121 11.80 -7.46 -9.91
N LEU A 122 10.99 -6.63 -10.57
CA LEU A 122 9.94 -7.13 -11.46
C LEU A 122 10.46 -7.35 -12.89
N THR A 123 10.19 -8.55 -13.41
CA THR A 123 10.28 -8.77 -14.86
C THR A 123 9.19 -7.96 -15.58
N HIS A 124 9.51 -7.41 -16.73
CA HIS A 124 8.57 -6.63 -17.55
C HIS A 124 7.28 -7.41 -17.83
N ARG A 125 6.15 -6.89 -17.34
CA ARG A 125 4.82 -7.50 -17.48
C ARG A 125 3.75 -6.44 -17.29
N LEU A 126 2.74 -6.43 -18.14
CA LEU A 126 1.60 -5.52 -18.01
C LEU A 126 0.57 -6.09 -17.00
N PHE A 127 -0.02 -5.22 -16.20
CA PHE A 127 -1.05 -5.54 -15.23
C PHE A 127 -2.37 -4.86 -15.59
N ASP A 128 -3.48 -5.52 -15.21
CA ASP A 128 -4.84 -4.97 -15.39
C ASP A 128 -5.21 -4.05 -14.21
N ILE A 129 -4.71 -4.39 -13.02
CA ILE A 129 -5.00 -3.63 -11.80
C ILE A 129 -3.70 -3.49 -10.99
N ILE A 130 -3.42 -2.27 -10.54
CA ILE A 130 -2.30 -1.97 -9.63
C ILE A 130 -2.87 -1.26 -8.40
N ALA A 131 -2.62 -1.82 -7.20
CA ALA A 131 -3.00 -1.24 -5.92
C ALA A 131 -1.76 -0.78 -5.16
N ILE A 132 -1.79 0.45 -4.63
CA ILE A 132 -0.64 1.08 -3.98
C ILE A 132 -1.10 1.76 -2.68
N ASN A 133 -0.56 1.30 -1.55
CA ASN A 133 -0.61 2.02 -0.28
C ASN A 133 0.83 2.42 0.07
N PRO A 134 1.31 3.56 -0.44
CA PRO A 134 2.73 3.92 -0.38
C PRO A 134 3.15 4.41 1.00
N PRO A 135 4.46 4.43 1.31
CA PRO A 135 4.98 5.28 2.38
C PRO A 135 4.80 6.74 1.98
N TYR A 136 4.38 7.61 2.90
CA TYR A 136 4.05 8.99 2.52
C TYR A 136 4.61 10.09 3.43
N TYR A 137 5.35 9.75 4.48
CA TYR A 137 6.01 10.78 5.28
C TYR A 137 7.42 11.08 4.75
N LYS A 138 7.74 12.37 4.65
CA LYS A 138 9.05 12.85 4.15
C LYS A 138 10.12 12.64 5.22
N ARG A 139 10.91 11.60 5.03
CA ARG A 139 12.10 11.28 5.82
C ARG A 139 12.85 10.14 5.13
N SER A 140 14.18 10.12 5.24
CA SER A 140 14.96 8.96 4.81
C SER A 140 14.75 7.77 5.72
N PRO A 141 14.36 6.58 5.17
CA PRO A 141 14.27 5.35 5.95
C PRO A 141 15.64 4.99 6.56
N GLN A 142 15.66 4.62 7.85
CA GLN A 142 16.87 4.21 8.56
C GLN A 142 16.87 2.71 8.90
N SER A 143 15.75 2.04 8.69
CA SER A 143 15.56 0.62 8.97
C SER A 143 14.54 0.00 8.03
N ALA A 144 14.51 -1.34 7.97
CA ALA A 144 13.51 -2.07 7.17
C ALA A 144 12.06 -1.73 7.59
N ALA A 145 11.80 -1.44 8.87
CA ALA A 145 10.47 -1.05 9.35
C ALA A 145 10.06 0.36 8.86
N ASP A 146 11.02 1.21 8.55
CA ASP A 146 10.78 2.59 8.11
C ASP A 146 10.27 2.67 6.67
N TYR A 147 10.57 1.70 5.83
CA TYR A 147 10.09 1.65 4.44
C TYR A 147 8.56 1.62 4.31
N GLY A 148 7.86 1.19 5.35
CA GLY A 148 6.38 1.26 5.38
C GLY A 148 5.83 2.66 5.67
N TRP A 149 6.67 3.64 6.02
CA TRP A 149 6.26 4.96 6.51
C TRP A 149 6.88 6.13 5.73
N PHE A 150 8.17 6.02 5.39
CA PHE A 150 8.96 7.13 4.88
C PHE A 150 9.28 6.96 3.40
N CYS A 151 8.91 7.97 2.62
CA CYS A 151 9.06 7.98 1.16
C CYS A 151 10.40 8.58 0.68
N GLY A 152 11.32 8.88 1.60
CA GLY A 152 12.50 9.69 1.33
C GLY A 152 12.28 11.17 1.65
N GLU A 153 13.35 11.95 1.73
CA GLU A 153 13.27 13.40 2.08
C GLU A 153 12.61 14.22 0.97
N ASN A 154 12.85 13.83 -0.29
CA ASN A 154 12.30 14.49 -1.47
C ASN A 154 11.23 13.64 -2.19
N GLY A 155 10.74 12.58 -1.55
CA GLY A 155 9.77 11.67 -2.14
C GLY A 155 10.37 10.71 -3.17
N GLU A 156 11.58 10.22 -2.92
CA GLU A 156 12.33 9.32 -3.81
C GLU A 156 11.54 8.06 -4.19
N TYR A 157 10.69 7.57 -3.28
CA TYR A 157 9.75 6.49 -3.59
C TYR A 157 8.82 6.85 -4.77
N PHE A 158 8.26 8.06 -4.77
CA PHE A 158 7.32 8.48 -5.82
C PHE A 158 8.02 8.74 -7.14
N ALA A 159 9.26 9.26 -7.11
CA ALA A 159 10.09 9.40 -8.31
C ALA A 159 10.34 8.04 -8.98
N LYS A 160 10.70 7.01 -8.21
CA LYS A 160 10.86 5.63 -8.69
C LYS A 160 9.52 5.06 -9.20
N LEU A 161 8.44 5.27 -8.45
CA LEU A 161 7.11 4.80 -8.82
C LEU A 161 6.69 5.34 -10.19
N PHE A 162 6.64 6.66 -10.35
CA PHE A 162 6.15 7.24 -11.60
C PHE A 162 7.13 7.05 -12.76
N GLY A 163 8.45 7.06 -12.50
CA GLY A 163 9.47 6.76 -13.52
C GLY A 163 9.35 5.35 -14.09
N GLY A 164 8.98 4.37 -13.27
CA GLY A 164 8.84 2.97 -13.68
C GLY A 164 7.45 2.57 -14.18
N LEU A 165 6.38 3.22 -13.70
CA LEU A 165 4.98 2.78 -13.86
C LEU A 165 4.57 2.55 -15.32
N LYS A 166 5.07 3.38 -16.26
CA LYS A 166 4.75 3.28 -17.71
C LYS A 166 5.04 1.92 -18.31
N ASN A 167 5.99 1.16 -17.75
CA ASN A 167 6.44 -0.13 -18.26
C ASN A 167 5.54 -1.30 -17.82
N TYR A 168 4.60 -1.04 -16.89
CA TYR A 168 3.77 -2.07 -16.26
C TYR A 168 2.27 -1.88 -16.50
N ILE A 169 1.88 -0.85 -17.26
CA ILE A 169 0.49 -0.53 -17.56
C ILE A 169 0.19 -0.53 -19.05
N HIS A 170 -1.04 -0.93 -19.38
CA HIS A 170 -1.66 -0.73 -20.69
C HIS A 170 -2.81 0.30 -20.59
N GLN A 171 -3.47 0.59 -21.71
CA GLN A 171 -4.49 1.65 -21.78
C GLN A 171 -5.65 1.47 -20.80
N GLU A 172 -6.02 0.22 -20.51
CA GLU A 172 -7.16 -0.11 -19.65
C GLU A 172 -6.75 -0.42 -18.19
N THR A 173 -5.45 -0.27 -17.85
CA THR A 173 -4.98 -0.55 -16.49
C THR A 173 -5.61 0.39 -15.48
N ILE A 174 -6.19 -0.18 -14.42
CA ILE A 174 -6.69 0.57 -13.27
C ILE A 174 -5.57 0.67 -12.23
N VAL A 175 -5.05 1.87 -12.01
CA VAL A 175 -4.06 2.14 -10.96
C VAL A 175 -4.73 2.92 -9.84
N LEU A 176 -4.79 2.34 -8.64
CA LEU A 176 -5.35 2.97 -7.44
C LEU A 176 -4.26 3.18 -6.40
N MET A 177 -4.09 4.43 -5.97
CA MET A 177 -3.16 4.80 -4.91
C MET A 177 -3.88 5.55 -3.81
N ILE A 178 -3.63 5.17 -2.54
CA ILE A 178 -4.20 5.87 -1.38
C ILE A 178 -3.17 6.78 -0.74
N LEU A 179 -3.58 8.01 -0.43
CA LEU A 179 -2.80 9.00 0.33
C LEU A 179 -3.70 9.61 1.42
N CYS A 180 -3.11 10.26 2.41
CA CYS A 180 -3.86 11.00 3.44
C CYS A 180 -3.45 12.48 3.46
N ASP A 181 -4.19 13.30 4.21
CA ASP A 181 -3.93 14.72 4.40
C ASP A 181 -2.65 15.04 5.18
N GLY A 182 -1.96 14.01 5.69
CA GLY A 182 -0.62 14.10 6.27
C GLY A 182 0.52 13.96 5.24
N CYS A 183 0.18 13.65 3.98
CA CYS A 183 1.15 13.56 2.88
C CYS A 183 1.38 14.93 2.22
N ASP A 184 2.56 15.11 1.63
CA ASP A 184 2.81 16.19 0.67
C ASP A 184 2.21 15.81 -0.69
N ILE A 185 0.87 15.95 -0.82
CA ILE A 185 0.11 15.52 -2.01
C ILE A 185 0.53 16.33 -3.24
N GLU A 186 0.89 17.60 -3.08
CA GLU A 186 1.31 18.44 -4.21
C GLU A 186 2.67 17.99 -4.76
N MET A 187 3.61 17.62 -3.91
CA MET A 187 4.86 16.99 -4.35
C MET A 187 4.57 15.70 -5.16
N VAL A 188 3.69 14.83 -4.65
CA VAL A 188 3.35 13.57 -5.33
C VAL A 188 2.73 13.83 -6.71
N LYS A 189 1.81 14.79 -6.81
CA LYS A 189 1.20 15.20 -8.09
C LYS A 189 2.23 15.78 -9.07
N THR A 190 3.14 16.62 -8.57
CA THR A 190 4.21 17.20 -9.40
C THR A 190 5.06 16.11 -10.01
N GLN A 191 5.53 15.15 -9.20
CA GLN A 191 6.32 14.02 -9.69
C GLN A 191 5.54 13.12 -10.67
N ALA A 192 4.23 12.95 -10.47
CA ALA A 192 3.39 12.25 -11.42
C ALA A 192 3.33 12.98 -12.78
N LEU A 193 3.10 14.30 -12.74
CA LEU A 193 3.03 15.16 -13.94
C LEU A 193 4.33 15.18 -14.73
N GLU A 194 5.48 15.22 -14.06
CA GLU A 194 6.82 15.16 -14.66
C GLU A 194 7.04 13.86 -15.46
N GLN A 195 6.36 12.77 -15.08
CA GLN A 195 6.40 11.48 -15.76
C GLN A 195 5.17 11.24 -16.67
N ASN A 196 4.43 12.31 -17.04
CA ASN A 196 3.25 12.27 -17.89
C ASN A 196 2.09 11.44 -17.30
N PHE A 197 1.92 11.46 -15.99
CA PHE A 197 0.77 10.89 -15.31
C PHE A 197 -0.11 11.99 -14.71
N ASP A 198 -1.43 11.75 -14.73
CA ASP A 198 -2.45 12.55 -14.05
C ASP A 198 -3.02 11.75 -12.87
N MET A 199 -3.22 12.45 -11.73
CA MET A 199 -3.78 11.89 -10.51
C MET A 199 -5.18 12.46 -10.28
N LYS A 200 -6.22 11.72 -10.64
CA LYS A 200 -7.61 12.12 -10.42
C LYS A 200 -8.14 11.54 -9.10
N THR A 201 -8.76 12.37 -8.27
CA THR A 201 -9.42 11.89 -7.05
C THR A 201 -10.56 10.94 -7.41
N PHE A 202 -10.41 9.68 -7.06
CA PHE A 202 -11.38 8.62 -7.30
C PHE A 202 -12.36 8.46 -6.14
N TYR A 203 -11.86 8.57 -4.91
CA TYR A 203 -12.67 8.43 -3.70
C TYR A 203 -12.04 9.21 -2.54
N THR A 204 -12.88 9.78 -1.67
CA THR A 204 -12.43 10.49 -0.47
C THR A 204 -13.20 9.99 0.74
N ARG A 205 -12.51 9.79 1.85
CA ARG A 205 -13.11 9.46 3.14
C ARG A 205 -12.40 10.20 4.27
N GLN A 206 -13.18 10.83 5.12
CA GLN A 206 -12.70 11.50 6.33
C GLN A 206 -13.14 10.72 7.56
N ASN A 207 -12.25 10.54 8.51
CA ASN A 207 -12.55 10.14 9.87
C ASN A 207 -12.18 11.27 10.85
N VAL A 208 -12.23 11.02 12.16
CA VAL A 208 -11.91 12.02 13.18
C VAL A 208 -10.45 12.46 13.15
N LEU A 209 -9.52 11.57 12.73
CA LEU A 209 -8.08 11.77 12.81
C LEU A 209 -7.49 12.30 11.49
N GLU A 210 -7.96 11.77 10.35
CA GLU A 210 -7.35 12.02 9.04
C GLU A 210 -8.38 12.00 7.91
N LYS A 211 -8.02 12.64 6.80
CA LYS A 211 -8.74 12.56 5.53
C LYS A 211 -7.91 11.75 4.55
N ASN A 212 -8.52 10.71 4.00
CA ASN A 212 -7.88 9.82 3.04
C ASN A 212 -8.45 10.06 1.65
N PHE A 213 -7.56 9.99 0.65
CA PHE A 213 -7.88 10.16 -0.76
C PHE A 213 -7.39 8.92 -1.52
N ILE A 214 -8.24 8.33 -2.34
CA ILE A 214 -7.81 7.34 -3.32
C ILE A 214 -7.76 8.04 -4.66
N TYR A 215 -6.61 7.99 -5.29
CA TYR A 215 -6.37 8.52 -6.62
C TYR A 215 -6.39 7.40 -7.64
N SER A 216 -7.01 7.67 -8.78
CA SER A 216 -6.78 6.94 -10.03
C SER A 216 -5.64 7.61 -10.76
N ILE A 217 -4.63 6.83 -11.16
CA ILE A 217 -3.46 7.32 -11.88
C ILE A 217 -3.61 6.89 -13.35
N GLN A 218 -3.49 7.83 -14.27
CA GLN A 218 -3.66 7.61 -15.71
C GLN A 218 -2.55 8.32 -16.48
N LYS A 219 -2.16 7.78 -17.64
CA LYS A 219 -1.28 8.52 -18.56
C LYS A 219 -2.00 9.79 -18.99
N LYS A 220 -1.27 10.90 -18.99
CA LYS A 220 -1.75 12.15 -19.57
C LYS A 220 -1.88 11.98 -21.08
N GLN A 221 -3.02 12.34 -21.61
CA GLN A 221 -3.28 12.37 -23.05
C GLN A 221 -2.58 13.54 -23.71
#